data_871fe69f28ce3ab220f491d8ca1f3bba
#
_entry.id   871fe69f28ce3ab220f491d8ca1f3bba
#
_cell.length_a   1.000
_cell.length_b   1.000
_cell.length_c   1.000
_cell.angle_alpha   90.00
_cell.angle_beta   90.00
_cell.angle_gamma   90.00
#
_symmetry.space_group_name_H-M   'P 1'
#
loop_
_entity.id
_entity.type
_entity.pdbx_description
1 polymer ?
#
loop_
_entity_poly.entity_id
_entity_poly.type
_entity_poly.pdbx_seq_one_letter_code
_entity_poly.pdbx_strand_id
1 'polypeptide(L)'
;FLCSLRKPHRMKDLTHANNQKVKAALAAAKEKGDATWVRPLLEAYAGRKEDTLREEMRTMLGSMKVSAAEQTFLDALVAPNLSHVKADILGFLWSCGFTCDGLLSRVADAACEGDFQQAFEGVTLLEQVESVSDEKDLLEAQVVVGEAIQADANEDIRPILEAMRTHLALLYDGMQ
;
A
#
# COMPACT_ATOMS: atom_id res chain seq x y z
N PHE A 1 -18.09 -11.95 29.75
CA PHE A 1 -18.85 -12.30 28.52
C PHE A 1 -19.47 -11.09 27.77
N LEU A 2 -19.06 -9.84 28.04
CA LEU A 2 -19.66 -8.63 27.44
C LEU A 2 -18.70 -7.83 26.53
N CYS A 3 -17.52 -8.35 26.18
CA CYS A 3 -16.49 -7.58 25.45
C CYS A 3 -16.50 -7.77 23.92
N SER A 4 -17.29 -8.70 23.37
CA SER A 4 -17.22 -9.06 21.94
C SER A 4 -18.17 -8.28 21.01
N LEU A 5 -19.14 -7.54 21.51
CA LEU A 5 -20.19 -6.91 20.69
C LEU A 5 -19.94 -5.44 20.30
N ARG A 6 -18.83 -4.83 20.72
CA ARG A 6 -18.54 -3.40 20.43
C ARG A 6 -17.59 -3.12 19.25
N LYS A 7 -16.98 -4.14 18.63
CA LYS A 7 -15.99 -3.97 17.54
C LYS A 7 -16.55 -3.28 16.27
N PRO A 8 -17.68 -3.71 15.68
CA PRO A 8 -18.15 -3.15 14.42
C PRO A 8 -18.66 -1.70 14.53
N HIS A 9 -19.09 -1.28 15.73
CA HIS A 9 -19.61 0.08 15.91
C HIS A 9 -18.47 1.13 15.92
N ARG A 10 -17.32 0.84 16.52
CA ARG A 10 -16.20 1.77 16.60
C ARG A 10 -15.47 1.95 15.27
N MET A 11 -15.38 0.92 14.41
CA MET A 11 -14.79 1.05 13.07
C MET A 11 -15.58 2.02 12.19
N LYS A 12 -16.91 2.02 12.26
CA LYS A 12 -17.78 2.96 11.54
C LYS A 12 -17.59 4.42 11.99
N ASP A 13 -17.12 4.63 13.21
CA ASP A 13 -16.87 5.97 13.74
C ASP A 13 -15.61 6.63 13.11
N LEU A 14 -14.74 5.88 12.40
CA LEU A 14 -13.59 6.45 11.69
C LEU A 14 -13.99 7.45 10.61
N THR A 15 -15.14 7.25 9.96
CA THR A 15 -15.69 8.13 8.93
C THR A 15 -16.74 9.12 9.44
N HIS A 16 -16.94 9.20 10.77
CA HIS A 16 -17.97 10.04 11.36
C HIS A 16 -17.61 11.54 11.25
N ALA A 17 -18.62 12.40 11.02
CA ALA A 17 -18.46 13.85 10.94
C ALA A 17 -17.94 14.49 12.25
N ASN A 18 -18.23 13.87 13.41
CA ASN A 18 -17.78 14.34 14.72
C ASN A 18 -16.36 13.85 15.01
N ASN A 19 -15.40 14.78 15.06
CA ASN A 19 -13.99 14.50 15.32
C ASN A 19 -13.71 13.79 16.65
N GLN A 20 -14.53 13.98 17.69
CA GLN A 20 -14.36 13.30 18.97
C GLN A 20 -14.63 11.78 18.83
N LYS A 21 -15.62 11.40 18.01
CA LYS A 21 -15.87 9.99 17.72
C LYS A 21 -14.74 9.37 16.91
N VAL A 22 -14.22 10.10 15.90
CA VAL A 22 -13.06 9.66 15.14
C VAL A 22 -11.86 9.45 16.04
N LYS A 23 -11.53 10.40 16.93
CA LYS A 23 -10.43 10.24 17.91
C LYS A 23 -10.61 9.02 18.81
N ALA A 24 -11.82 8.79 19.31
CA ALA A 24 -12.11 7.61 20.12
C ALA A 24 -11.96 6.29 19.34
N ALA A 25 -12.31 6.29 18.04
CA ALA A 25 -12.12 5.14 17.15
C ALA A 25 -10.63 4.90 16.88
N LEU A 26 -9.83 5.95 16.61
CA LEU A 26 -8.38 5.86 16.43
C LEU A 26 -7.67 5.34 17.68
N ALA A 27 -8.05 5.83 18.87
CA ALA A 27 -7.52 5.31 20.13
C ALA A 27 -7.82 3.81 20.30
N ALA A 28 -9.02 3.38 19.94
CA ALA A 28 -9.39 1.96 20.00
C ALA A 28 -8.63 1.11 18.96
N ALA A 29 -8.35 1.66 17.77
CA ALA A 29 -7.53 1.00 16.77
C ALA A 29 -6.08 0.83 17.24
N LYS A 30 -5.49 1.85 17.86
CA LYS A 30 -4.13 1.79 18.47
C LYS A 30 -4.04 0.73 19.55
N GLU A 31 -5.04 0.65 20.43
CA GLU A 31 -5.07 -0.29 21.55
C GLU A 31 -5.22 -1.76 21.09
N LYS A 32 -6.00 -2.00 20.04
CA LYS A 32 -6.36 -3.37 19.59
C LYS A 32 -5.54 -3.89 18.40
N GLY A 33 -4.96 -3.02 17.60
CA GLY A 33 -3.91 -3.23 16.62
C GLY A 33 -3.99 -4.44 15.71
N ASP A 34 -5.18 -4.92 15.32
CA ASP A 34 -5.31 -6.06 14.43
C ASP A 34 -5.54 -5.63 12.96
N ALA A 35 -5.27 -6.53 12.01
CA ALA A 35 -5.40 -6.27 10.58
C ALA A 35 -6.81 -5.88 10.13
N THR A 36 -7.84 -6.17 10.91
CA THR A 36 -9.24 -5.84 10.56
C THR A 36 -9.51 -4.33 10.56
N TRP A 37 -8.65 -3.52 11.17
CA TRP A 37 -8.72 -2.07 11.16
C TRP A 37 -8.13 -1.42 9.91
N VAL A 38 -7.27 -2.13 9.18
CA VAL A 38 -6.51 -1.56 8.04
C VAL A 38 -7.45 -1.03 6.97
N ARG A 39 -8.38 -1.84 6.49
CA ARG A 39 -9.30 -1.42 5.42
C ARG A 39 -10.21 -0.27 5.83
N PRO A 40 -10.90 -0.29 6.99
CA PRO A 40 -11.68 0.85 7.47
C PRO A 40 -10.85 2.12 7.68
N LEU A 41 -9.60 1.98 8.13
CA LEU A 41 -8.69 3.11 8.34
C LEU A 41 -8.25 3.72 7.01
N LEU A 42 -7.92 2.90 6.00
CA LEU A 42 -7.62 3.35 4.64
C LEU A 42 -8.80 4.12 4.02
N GLU A 43 -10.01 3.61 4.15
CA GLU A 43 -11.21 4.26 3.62
C GLU A 43 -11.49 5.60 4.32
N ALA A 44 -11.29 5.65 5.64
CA ALA A 44 -11.40 6.89 6.40
C ALA A 44 -10.32 7.90 6.01
N TYR A 45 -9.08 7.44 5.84
CA TYR A 45 -7.96 8.24 5.37
C TYR A 45 -8.22 8.82 3.98
N ALA A 46 -8.65 8.00 3.04
CA ALA A 46 -8.91 8.39 1.65
C ALA A 46 -10.08 9.39 1.54
N GLY A 47 -11.13 9.24 2.35
CA GLY A 47 -12.29 10.12 2.35
C GLY A 47 -12.11 11.43 3.13
N ARG A 48 -10.98 11.60 3.85
CA ARG A 48 -10.77 12.75 4.72
C ARG A 48 -9.90 13.80 4.05
N LYS A 49 -10.27 15.09 4.25
CA LYS A 49 -9.42 16.22 3.86
C LYS A 49 -8.17 16.27 4.74
N GLU A 50 -7.13 16.93 4.25
CA GLU A 50 -5.89 17.17 5.01
C GLU A 50 -6.20 17.88 6.33
N ASP A 51 -5.98 17.18 7.42
CA ASP A 51 -6.12 17.66 8.80
C ASP A 51 -5.28 16.80 9.76
N THR A 52 -5.28 17.17 11.03
CA THR A 52 -4.52 16.45 12.06
C THR A 52 -4.96 15.00 12.26
N LEU A 53 -6.23 14.67 12.01
CA LEU A 53 -6.73 13.30 12.14
C LEU A 53 -6.33 12.45 10.93
N ARG A 54 -6.28 13.03 9.73
CA ARG A 54 -5.76 12.34 8.55
C ARG A 54 -4.28 12.01 8.73
N GLU A 55 -3.50 12.94 9.28
CA GLU A 55 -2.08 12.70 9.58
C GLU A 55 -1.88 11.64 10.67
N GLU A 56 -2.75 11.60 11.68
CA GLU A 56 -2.75 10.53 12.67
C GLU A 56 -3.06 9.17 12.04
N MET A 57 -4.02 9.09 11.09
CA MET A 57 -4.31 7.90 10.33
C MET A 57 -3.12 7.48 9.45
N ARG A 58 -2.46 8.43 8.78
CA ARG A 58 -1.24 8.20 7.99
C ARG A 58 -0.15 7.53 8.82
N THR A 59 0.13 8.10 9.99
CA THR A 59 1.13 7.57 10.93
C THR A 59 0.78 6.14 11.36
N MET A 60 -0.48 5.88 11.67
CA MET A 60 -0.92 4.53 12.06
C MET A 60 -0.78 3.52 10.94
N LEU A 61 -1.19 3.87 9.70
CA LEU A 61 -1.09 3.01 8.52
C LEU A 61 0.35 2.71 8.18
N GLY A 62 1.25 3.71 8.22
CA GLY A 62 2.67 3.56 7.91
C GLY A 62 3.50 2.89 9.01
N SER A 63 2.94 2.58 10.16
CA SER A 63 3.62 1.90 11.27
C SER A 63 3.07 0.51 11.61
N MET A 64 2.22 -0.04 10.77
CA MET A 64 1.64 -1.38 10.96
C MET A 64 2.72 -2.47 10.90
N LYS A 65 2.75 -3.35 11.94
CA LYS A 65 3.70 -4.47 12.00
C LYS A 65 3.00 -5.84 11.97
N VAL A 66 1.71 -5.85 11.70
CA VAL A 66 0.90 -7.07 11.64
C VAL A 66 0.98 -7.63 10.22
N SER A 67 1.61 -8.78 10.02
CA SER A 67 1.80 -9.39 8.69
C SER A 67 0.50 -9.57 7.90
N ALA A 68 -0.59 -9.88 8.58
CA ALA A 68 -1.91 -9.98 7.93
C ALA A 68 -2.43 -8.64 7.34
N ALA A 69 -1.80 -7.50 7.66
CA ALA A 69 -2.14 -6.21 7.08
C ALA A 69 -1.64 -6.06 5.64
N GLU A 70 -0.55 -6.74 5.27
CA GLU A 70 0.06 -6.69 3.95
C GLU A 70 -0.94 -7.01 2.84
N GLN A 71 -1.65 -8.12 2.96
CA GLN A 71 -2.66 -8.51 1.98
C GLN A 71 -3.77 -7.45 1.84
N THR A 72 -4.17 -6.83 2.94
CA THR A 72 -5.20 -5.78 2.92
C THR A 72 -4.74 -4.52 2.17
N PHE A 73 -3.47 -4.13 2.32
CA PHE A 73 -2.89 -3.03 1.54
C PHE A 73 -2.80 -3.38 0.05
N LEU A 74 -2.34 -4.59 -0.28
CA LEU A 74 -2.24 -5.06 -1.66
C LEU A 74 -3.61 -5.14 -2.34
N ASP A 75 -4.64 -5.58 -1.62
CA ASP A 75 -6.03 -5.57 -2.13
C ASP A 75 -6.57 -4.14 -2.30
N ALA A 76 -6.08 -3.20 -1.50
CA ALA A 76 -6.46 -1.80 -1.62
C ALA A 76 -5.88 -1.13 -2.88
N LEU A 77 -4.73 -1.56 -3.39
CA LEU A 77 -4.13 -1.04 -4.63
C LEU A 77 -5.04 -1.20 -5.85
N VAL A 78 -5.84 -2.27 -5.90
CA VAL A 78 -6.78 -2.55 -7.01
C VAL A 78 -8.21 -2.07 -6.72
N ALA A 79 -8.46 -1.44 -5.59
CA ALA A 79 -9.78 -0.98 -5.20
C ALA A 79 -10.12 0.38 -5.85
N PRO A 80 -11.18 0.49 -6.70
CA PRO A 80 -11.48 1.72 -7.42
C PRO A 80 -11.72 2.94 -6.51
N ASN A 81 -12.31 2.72 -5.34
CA ASN A 81 -12.59 3.79 -4.37
C ASN A 81 -11.34 4.31 -3.65
N LEU A 82 -10.18 3.67 -3.82
CA LEU A 82 -8.90 4.05 -3.23
C LEU A 82 -7.85 4.46 -4.28
N SER A 83 -8.24 4.57 -5.56
CA SER A 83 -7.32 4.88 -6.66
C SER A 83 -6.52 6.18 -6.45
N HIS A 84 -7.13 7.20 -5.83
CA HIS A 84 -6.51 8.50 -5.58
C HIS A 84 -5.51 8.52 -4.41
N VAL A 85 -5.35 7.40 -3.69
CA VAL A 85 -4.37 7.25 -2.59
C VAL A 85 -3.41 6.08 -2.83
N LYS A 86 -3.28 5.58 -4.07
CA LYS A 86 -2.37 4.47 -4.40
C LYS A 86 -0.92 4.79 -4.02
N ALA A 87 -0.45 6.01 -4.26
CA ALA A 87 0.89 6.43 -3.85
C ALA A 87 1.08 6.30 -2.33
N ASP A 88 0.12 6.76 -1.54
CA ASP A 88 0.16 6.62 -0.08
C ASP A 88 0.17 5.13 0.34
N ILE A 89 -0.62 4.27 -0.34
CA ILE A 89 -0.68 2.83 -0.03
C ILE A 89 0.67 2.15 -0.32
N LEU A 90 1.32 2.46 -1.44
CA LEU A 90 2.67 2.00 -1.75
C LEU A 90 3.66 2.47 -0.67
N GLY A 91 3.56 3.74 -0.27
CA GLY A 91 4.35 4.31 0.83
C GLY A 91 4.13 3.59 2.17
N PHE A 92 2.90 3.18 2.49
CA PHE A 92 2.62 2.39 3.69
C PHE A 92 3.22 1.00 3.64
N LEU A 93 3.15 0.33 2.49
CA LEU A 93 3.73 -1.02 2.30
C LEU A 93 5.23 -1.02 2.60
N TRP A 94 6.01 -0.11 2.00
CA TRP A 94 7.44 -0.08 2.25
C TRP A 94 7.79 0.43 3.67
N SER A 95 7.09 1.42 4.21
CA SER A 95 7.36 1.93 5.57
C SER A 95 7.01 0.91 6.67
N CYS A 96 6.07 0.02 6.41
CA CYS A 96 5.77 -1.13 7.27
C CYS A 96 6.81 -2.25 7.14
N GLY A 97 7.64 -2.26 6.08
CA GLY A 97 8.63 -3.29 5.81
C GLY A 97 8.03 -4.57 5.24
N PHE A 98 6.93 -4.46 4.49
CA PHE A 98 6.33 -5.59 3.77
C PHE A 98 7.09 -5.84 2.47
N THR A 99 7.28 -7.11 2.12
CA THR A 99 8.05 -7.54 0.94
C THR A 99 7.20 -7.76 -0.29
N CYS A 100 5.88 -7.90 -0.12
CA CYS A 100 4.92 -8.16 -1.20
C CYS A 100 5.26 -9.40 -2.04
N ASP A 101 5.94 -10.40 -1.46
CA ASP A 101 6.36 -11.62 -2.15
C ASP A 101 5.14 -12.39 -2.69
N GLY A 102 5.19 -12.77 -3.97
CA GLY A 102 4.08 -13.38 -4.71
C GLY A 102 3.03 -12.37 -5.22
N LEU A 103 3.23 -11.06 -5.03
CA LEU A 103 2.34 -9.99 -5.52
C LEU A 103 3.12 -8.77 -6.04
N LEU A 104 4.37 -8.97 -6.50
CA LEU A 104 5.21 -7.93 -7.08
C LEU A 104 4.63 -7.36 -8.37
N SER A 105 3.96 -8.20 -9.17
CA SER A 105 3.27 -7.77 -10.40
C SER A 105 2.18 -6.73 -10.10
N ARG A 106 1.46 -6.87 -8.99
CA ARG A 106 0.45 -5.90 -8.54
C ARG A 106 1.06 -4.57 -8.09
N VAL A 107 2.22 -4.62 -7.43
CA VAL A 107 2.98 -3.43 -7.04
C VAL A 107 3.49 -2.70 -8.28
N ALA A 108 4.07 -3.45 -9.23
CA ALA A 108 4.57 -2.91 -10.49
C ALA A 108 3.44 -2.25 -11.31
N ASP A 109 2.29 -2.90 -11.43
CA ASP A 109 1.12 -2.38 -12.13
C ASP A 109 0.64 -1.05 -11.50
N ALA A 110 0.44 -1.04 -10.18
CA ALA A 110 0.06 0.17 -9.47
C ALA A 110 1.07 1.30 -9.64
N ALA A 111 2.38 1.01 -9.63
CA ALA A 111 3.43 1.99 -9.80
C ALA A 111 3.47 2.57 -11.23
N CYS A 112 3.27 1.73 -12.25
CA CYS A 112 3.33 2.11 -13.67
C CYS A 112 2.11 2.93 -14.14
N GLU A 113 0.95 2.78 -13.48
CA GLU A 113 -0.28 3.50 -13.83
C GLU A 113 -0.31 4.96 -13.36
N GLY A 114 0.59 5.36 -12.45
CA GLY A 114 0.50 6.60 -11.72
C GLY A 114 1.37 7.74 -12.22
N ASP A 115 1.41 8.78 -11.42
CA ASP A 115 2.30 9.92 -11.57
C ASP A 115 3.71 9.62 -11.02
N PHE A 116 4.57 10.64 -11.04
CA PHE A 116 5.94 10.54 -10.52
C PHE A 116 5.99 10.04 -9.07
N GLN A 117 5.11 10.54 -8.19
CA GLN A 117 5.11 10.14 -6.78
C GLN A 117 4.71 8.67 -6.64
N GLN A 118 3.70 8.22 -7.35
CA GLN A 118 3.24 6.84 -7.30
C GLN A 118 4.31 5.87 -7.83
N ALA A 119 4.96 6.21 -8.93
CA ALA A 119 6.08 5.44 -9.47
C ALA A 119 7.27 5.40 -8.49
N PHE A 120 7.59 6.54 -7.84
CA PHE A 120 8.68 6.64 -6.87
C PHE A 120 8.43 5.79 -5.62
N GLU A 121 7.22 5.79 -5.07
CA GLU A 121 6.86 4.93 -3.94
C GLU A 121 6.93 3.44 -4.35
N GLY A 122 6.52 3.12 -5.57
CA GLY A 122 6.59 1.75 -6.11
C GLY A 122 8.01 1.25 -6.27
N VAL A 123 8.93 2.04 -6.84
CA VAL A 123 10.34 1.63 -6.96
C VAL A 123 10.98 1.47 -5.58
N THR A 124 10.68 2.37 -4.64
CA THR A 124 11.19 2.31 -3.26
C THR A 124 10.78 1.00 -2.59
N LEU A 125 9.52 0.57 -2.79
CA LEU A 125 9.03 -0.70 -2.27
C LEU A 125 9.75 -1.89 -2.94
N LEU A 126 9.88 -1.89 -4.26
CA LEU A 126 10.53 -2.98 -4.99
C LEU A 126 12.02 -3.12 -4.61
N GLU A 127 12.74 -2.01 -4.43
CA GLU A 127 14.16 -2.01 -4.04
C GLU A 127 14.43 -2.58 -2.64
N GLN A 128 13.41 -2.69 -1.78
CA GLN A 128 13.53 -3.36 -0.49
C GLN A 128 13.40 -4.89 -0.56
N VAL A 129 12.97 -5.42 -1.70
CA VAL A 129 12.84 -6.86 -1.91
C VAL A 129 14.22 -7.44 -2.20
N GLU A 130 14.71 -8.30 -1.31
CA GLU A 130 16.04 -8.93 -1.45
C GLU A 130 15.97 -10.31 -2.10
N SER A 131 14.82 -10.98 -2.01
CA SER A 131 14.59 -12.31 -2.57
C SER A 131 13.12 -12.53 -2.89
N VAL A 132 12.84 -13.38 -3.85
CA VAL A 132 11.49 -13.70 -4.32
C VAL A 132 11.29 -15.20 -4.27
N SER A 133 10.11 -15.65 -3.83
CA SER A 133 9.74 -17.08 -3.80
C SER A 133 8.89 -17.49 -5.01
N ASP A 134 8.22 -16.55 -5.68
CA ASP A 134 7.35 -16.81 -6.82
C ASP A 134 7.96 -16.24 -8.12
N GLU A 135 8.65 -17.11 -8.89
CA GLU A 135 9.26 -16.75 -10.17
C GLU A 135 8.22 -16.23 -11.18
N LYS A 136 7.02 -16.82 -11.19
CA LYS A 136 5.97 -16.42 -12.12
C LYS A 136 5.51 -14.99 -11.87
N ASP A 137 5.27 -14.61 -10.62
CA ASP A 137 4.89 -13.25 -10.25
C ASP A 137 6.01 -12.25 -10.59
N LEU A 138 7.28 -12.63 -10.37
CA LEU A 138 8.42 -11.79 -10.76
C LEU A 138 8.48 -11.56 -12.28
N LEU A 139 8.27 -12.59 -13.08
CA LEU A 139 8.23 -12.47 -14.55
C LEU A 139 7.04 -11.61 -15.00
N GLU A 140 5.87 -11.75 -14.38
CA GLU A 140 4.71 -10.88 -14.64
C GLU A 140 5.03 -9.42 -14.31
N ALA A 141 5.70 -9.14 -13.19
CA ALA A 141 6.14 -7.79 -12.83
C ALA A 141 7.11 -7.21 -13.88
N GLN A 142 8.06 -8.00 -14.39
CA GLN A 142 8.98 -7.58 -15.46
C GLN A 142 8.23 -7.23 -16.75
N VAL A 143 7.20 -8.00 -17.12
CA VAL A 143 6.37 -7.73 -18.30
C VAL A 143 5.64 -6.39 -18.13
N VAL A 144 4.97 -6.18 -16.99
CA VAL A 144 4.24 -4.93 -16.69
C VAL A 144 5.15 -3.71 -16.85
N VAL A 145 6.32 -3.73 -16.21
CA VAL A 145 7.27 -2.60 -16.30
C VAL A 145 7.80 -2.43 -17.72
N GLY A 146 8.10 -3.54 -18.43
CA GLY A 146 8.56 -3.52 -19.82
C GLY A 146 7.53 -2.89 -20.77
N GLU A 147 6.25 -3.24 -20.62
CA GLU A 147 5.15 -2.67 -21.41
C GLU A 147 4.95 -1.18 -21.11
N ALA A 148 5.04 -0.77 -19.85
CA ALA A 148 4.96 0.63 -19.46
C ALA A 148 6.09 1.48 -20.06
N ILE A 149 7.32 0.96 -20.13
CA ILE A 149 8.46 1.63 -20.80
C ILE A 149 8.22 1.76 -22.30
N GLN A 150 7.65 0.72 -22.94
CA GLN A 150 7.39 0.71 -24.39
C GLN A 150 6.22 1.59 -24.80
N ALA A 151 5.24 1.77 -23.93
CA ALA A 151 4.06 2.60 -24.19
C ALA A 151 4.38 4.11 -24.27
N ASP A 152 5.65 4.50 -24.09
CA ASP A 152 6.13 5.88 -24.14
C ASP A 152 5.34 6.83 -23.22
N ALA A 153 4.79 6.26 -22.16
CA ALA A 153 4.03 6.98 -21.17
C ALA A 153 4.97 7.81 -20.30
N ASN A 154 4.80 9.11 -20.34
CA ASN A 154 5.39 10.10 -19.44
C ASN A 154 6.93 10.01 -19.27
N GLU A 155 7.67 10.87 -19.99
CA GLU A 155 9.14 10.95 -19.91
C GLU A 155 9.65 11.17 -18.48
N ASP A 156 8.86 11.83 -17.63
CA ASP A 156 9.23 12.13 -16.24
C ASP A 156 9.38 10.89 -15.35
N ILE A 157 8.63 9.82 -15.63
CA ILE A 157 8.72 8.55 -14.85
C ILE A 157 9.60 7.49 -15.51
N ARG A 158 10.01 7.69 -16.76
CA ARG A 158 10.85 6.71 -17.48
C ARG A 158 12.11 6.28 -16.70
N PRO A 159 12.90 7.18 -16.08
CA PRO A 159 14.06 6.78 -15.28
C PRO A 159 13.70 5.88 -14.10
N ILE A 160 12.53 6.09 -13.49
CA ILE A 160 12.03 5.27 -12.38
C ILE A 160 11.64 3.88 -12.89
N LEU A 161 10.93 3.79 -14.02
CA LEU A 161 10.58 2.51 -14.65
C LEU A 161 11.81 1.71 -15.06
N GLU A 162 12.87 2.36 -15.55
CA GLU A 162 14.15 1.72 -15.87
C GLU A 162 14.86 1.20 -14.61
N ALA A 163 14.77 1.93 -13.49
CA ALA A 163 15.29 1.46 -12.21
C ALA A 163 14.54 0.22 -11.73
N MET A 164 13.18 0.22 -11.80
CA MET A 164 12.37 -0.95 -11.49
C MET A 164 12.76 -2.15 -12.34
N ARG A 165 12.89 -1.97 -13.66
CA ARG A 165 13.30 -3.02 -14.60
C ARG A 165 14.64 -3.63 -14.20
N THR A 166 15.62 -2.77 -13.88
CA THR A 166 16.95 -3.20 -13.48
C THR A 166 16.91 -4.02 -12.21
N HIS A 167 16.17 -3.56 -11.18
CA HIS A 167 16.06 -4.28 -9.92
C HIS A 167 15.34 -5.63 -10.07
N LEU A 168 14.24 -5.69 -10.81
CA LEU A 168 13.52 -6.94 -11.08
C LEU A 168 14.39 -7.96 -11.85
N ALA A 169 15.27 -7.48 -12.75
CA ALA A 169 16.22 -8.35 -13.42
C ALA A 169 17.28 -8.92 -12.45
N LEU A 170 17.79 -8.11 -11.52
CA LEU A 170 18.73 -8.57 -10.48
C LEU A 170 18.09 -9.62 -9.56
N LEU A 171 16.81 -9.47 -9.19
CA LEU A 171 16.09 -10.47 -8.42
C LEU A 171 15.97 -11.79 -9.17
N TYR A 172 15.70 -11.75 -10.47
CA TYR A 172 15.63 -12.94 -11.32
C TYR A 172 16.97 -13.65 -11.44
N ASP A 173 18.06 -12.90 -11.65
CA ASP A 173 19.42 -13.47 -11.72
C ASP A 173 19.80 -14.13 -10.39
N GLY A 174 19.33 -13.62 -9.26
CA GLY A 174 19.57 -14.19 -7.94
C GLY A 174 18.81 -15.49 -7.66
N MET A 175 17.81 -15.85 -8.48
CA MET A 175 17.05 -17.10 -8.38
C MET A 175 17.71 -18.27 -9.13
N GLN A 176 18.62 -17.99 -10.09
CA GLN A 176 19.32 -18.98 -10.93
C GLN A 176 20.52 -19.58 -10.20
#